data_e09a4708b17dad80e288ecc872d27e58
#
_entry.id   e09a4708b17dad80e288ecc872d27e58
#
_cell.length_a   1.000
_cell.length_b   1.000
_cell.length_c   1.000
_cell.angle_alpha   90.00
_cell.angle_beta   90.00
_cell.angle_gamma   90.00
#
_symmetry.space_group_name_H-M   'P 1'
#
loop_
_entity.id
_entity.type
_entity.pdbx_description
1 polymer ?
#
loop_
_entity_poly.entity_id
_entity_poly.type
_entity_poly.pdbx_seq_one_letter_code
_entity_poly.pdbx_strand_id
1 'polypeptide(L)'
;MVNGIIGRKVGMTQIFDADGTIHPATVIKAGPCVVVQAKTVQTDGYEAVQLGLVEEQPAKVGKPLAGHYKKAGVPPTRVRREVTAAAGAEAAKPGDQVLASIFNAGDRVDVVGTGRGKGFQGVMKRHNFGGGANTHGSMFHRAPGSIGASSFPSRVVKGCLLYTSPSPRDVEE
;
A
#
# COMPACT_ATOMS: atom_id res chain seq x y z
N MET A 1 -4.42 -3.18 -21.93
CA MET A 1 -5.19 -3.43 -20.68
C MET A 1 -4.39 -2.97 -19.47
N VAL A 2 -5.06 -2.60 -18.41
CA VAL A 2 -4.44 -2.11 -17.16
C VAL A 2 -4.19 -3.31 -16.23
N ASN A 3 -3.02 -3.38 -15.59
CA ASN A 3 -2.62 -4.50 -14.72
C ASN A 3 -2.98 -4.28 -13.24
N GLY A 4 -3.99 -3.49 -12.94
CA GLY A 4 -4.38 -3.25 -11.56
C GLY A 4 -5.62 -2.38 -11.45
N ILE A 5 -6.20 -2.33 -10.25
CA ILE A 5 -7.41 -1.57 -9.96
C ILE A 5 -7.32 -0.96 -8.58
N ILE A 6 -8.01 0.14 -8.36
CA ILE A 6 -8.17 0.73 -7.03
C ILE A 6 -9.41 0.13 -6.38
N GLY A 7 -9.26 -0.35 -5.15
CA GLY A 7 -10.35 -0.90 -4.38
C GLY A 7 -10.43 -0.35 -2.96
N ARG A 8 -11.54 -0.59 -2.30
CA ARG A 8 -11.75 -0.25 -0.90
C ARG A 8 -12.06 -1.52 -0.11
N LYS A 9 -11.30 -1.75 0.97
CA LYS A 9 -11.58 -2.85 1.90
C LYS A 9 -12.93 -2.61 2.57
N VAL A 10 -13.84 -3.57 2.44
CA VAL A 10 -15.15 -3.56 3.10
C VAL A 10 -15.06 -4.23 4.46
N GLY A 11 -14.42 -5.40 4.52
CA GLY A 11 -14.29 -6.17 5.75
C GLY A 11 -13.60 -7.50 5.51
N MET A 12 -13.72 -8.37 6.50
CA MET A 12 -13.26 -9.77 6.40
C MET A 12 -14.41 -10.71 6.70
N THR A 13 -14.37 -11.86 6.05
CA THR A 13 -15.36 -12.95 6.21
C THR A 13 -14.65 -14.30 6.12
N GLN A 14 -15.42 -15.37 6.19
CA GLN A 14 -14.97 -16.74 5.99
C GLN A 14 -15.70 -17.32 4.77
N ILE A 15 -14.97 -18.10 3.98
CA ILE A 15 -15.51 -18.85 2.86
C ILE A 15 -15.33 -20.34 3.19
N PHE A 16 -16.35 -21.14 2.92
CA PHE A 16 -16.34 -22.57 3.13
C PHE A 16 -16.24 -23.26 1.78
N ASP A 17 -15.26 -24.15 1.65
CA ASP A 17 -15.15 -25.02 0.49
C ASP A 17 -16.15 -26.18 0.60
N ALA A 18 -16.35 -26.91 -0.51
CA ALA A 18 -17.20 -28.09 -0.55
C ALA A 18 -16.79 -29.17 0.47
N ASP A 19 -15.51 -29.23 0.81
CA ASP A 19 -14.95 -30.17 1.79
C ASP A 19 -15.12 -29.70 3.25
N GLY A 20 -15.78 -28.57 3.48
CA GLY A 20 -15.94 -27.96 4.79
C GLY A 20 -14.71 -27.21 5.31
N THR A 21 -13.64 -27.07 4.51
CA THR A 21 -12.46 -26.28 4.88
C THR A 21 -12.80 -24.80 4.92
N ILE A 22 -12.34 -24.10 5.98
CA ILE A 22 -12.61 -22.69 6.18
C ILE A 22 -11.43 -21.86 5.70
N HIS A 23 -11.70 -20.92 4.80
CA HIS A 23 -10.73 -19.94 4.32
C HIS A 23 -11.08 -18.54 4.78
N PRO A 24 -10.17 -17.82 5.48
CA PRO A 24 -10.37 -16.41 5.79
C PRO A 24 -10.27 -15.59 4.50
N ALA A 25 -11.26 -14.75 4.23
CA ALA A 25 -11.33 -13.93 3.05
C ALA A 25 -11.48 -12.45 3.40
N THR A 26 -10.79 -11.59 2.66
CA THR A 26 -10.98 -10.15 2.72
C THR A 26 -11.86 -9.70 1.56
N VAL A 27 -12.94 -9.00 1.88
CA VAL A 27 -13.87 -8.46 0.89
C VAL A 27 -13.39 -7.07 0.48
N ILE A 28 -13.13 -6.91 -0.81
CA ILE A 28 -12.69 -5.65 -1.41
C ILE A 28 -13.70 -5.23 -2.47
N LYS A 29 -14.25 -4.01 -2.36
CA LYS A 29 -15.02 -3.38 -3.43
C LYS A 29 -14.01 -2.79 -4.43
N ALA A 30 -13.75 -3.50 -5.52
CA ALA A 30 -12.82 -3.11 -6.57
C ALA A 30 -13.55 -2.31 -7.66
N GLY A 31 -13.20 -1.03 -7.80
CA GLY A 31 -13.80 -0.13 -8.78
C GLY A 31 -15.26 0.28 -8.48
N PRO A 32 -15.96 0.84 -9.48
CA PRO A 32 -15.45 1.15 -10.82
C PRO A 32 -14.34 2.21 -10.81
N CYS A 33 -13.34 2.04 -11.68
CA CYS A 33 -12.28 3.01 -11.88
C CYS A 33 -12.36 3.61 -13.28
N VAL A 34 -11.88 4.83 -13.43
CA VAL A 34 -11.78 5.51 -14.71
C VAL A 34 -10.33 5.90 -15.00
N VAL A 35 -9.93 5.77 -16.25
CA VAL A 35 -8.61 6.22 -16.70
C VAL A 35 -8.62 7.74 -16.81
N VAL A 36 -7.79 8.39 -16.00
CA VAL A 36 -7.64 9.86 -15.99
C VAL A 36 -6.55 10.31 -16.96
N GLN A 37 -5.44 9.58 -17.01
CA GLN A 37 -4.31 9.89 -17.88
C GLN A 37 -3.56 8.61 -18.24
N ALA A 38 -3.17 8.49 -19.49
CA ALA A 38 -2.16 7.53 -19.94
C ALA A 38 -0.82 8.26 -20.06
N LYS A 39 0.20 7.73 -19.42
CA LYS A 39 1.58 8.25 -19.45
C LYS A 39 2.42 7.44 -20.42
N THR A 40 3.26 8.14 -21.18
CA THR A 40 4.14 7.54 -22.17
C THR A 40 5.59 7.92 -21.93
N VAL A 41 6.51 7.09 -22.39
CA VAL A 41 7.96 7.35 -22.24
C VAL A 41 8.36 8.70 -22.87
N GLN A 42 7.70 9.09 -23.97
CA GLN A 42 8.04 10.34 -24.67
C GLN A 42 7.66 11.60 -23.89
N THR A 43 6.53 11.57 -23.17
CA THR A 43 6.01 12.76 -22.47
C THR A 43 6.36 12.77 -21.00
N ASP A 44 6.34 11.61 -20.35
CA ASP A 44 6.45 11.47 -18.88
C ASP A 44 7.73 10.73 -18.46
N GLY A 45 8.46 10.10 -19.39
CA GLY A 45 9.67 9.33 -19.13
C GLY A 45 9.43 7.87 -18.69
N TYR A 46 8.17 7.48 -18.51
CA TYR A 46 7.78 6.11 -18.13
C TYR A 46 6.35 5.80 -18.59
N GLU A 47 6.03 4.52 -18.66
CA GLU A 47 4.69 4.04 -19.04
C GLU A 47 3.87 3.72 -17.81
N ALA A 48 2.73 4.38 -17.66
CA ALA A 48 1.78 4.13 -16.61
C ALA A 48 0.37 4.62 -16.98
N VAL A 49 -0.62 4.11 -16.29
CA VAL A 49 -2.02 4.56 -16.40
C VAL A 49 -2.47 5.11 -15.07
N GLN A 50 -2.88 6.37 -15.04
CA GLN A 50 -3.44 6.98 -13.85
C GLN A 50 -4.93 6.63 -13.77
N LEU A 51 -5.30 5.86 -12.76
CA LEU A 51 -6.67 5.48 -12.44
C LEU A 51 -7.27 6.38 -11.37
N GLY A 52 -8.54 6.71 -11.50
CA GLY A 52 -9.35 7.36 -10.49
C GLY A 52 -10.47 6.44 -10.03
N LEU A 53 -10.65 6.29 -8.71
CA LEU A 53 -11.78 5.54 -8.15
C LEU A 53 -13.04 6.38 -8.24
N VAL A 54 -14.05 5.88 -8.94
CA VAL A 54 -15.35 6.56 -9.07
C VAL A 54 -16.17 6.31 -7.80
N GLU A 55 -16.54 7.39 -7.14
CA GLU A 55 -17.43 7.39 -5.98
C GLU A 55 -18.80 7.95 -6.40
N GLU A 56 -19.85 7.68 -5.62
CA GLU A 56 -21.23 8.13 -5.90
C GLU A 56 -21.33 9.66 -6.01
N GLN A 57 -20.52 10.38 -5.23
CA GLN A 57 -20.45 11.84 -5.28
C GLN A 57 -19.08 12.29 -5.82
N PRO A 58 -19.06 13.19 -6.81
CA PRO A 58 -17.80 13.72 -7.32
C PRO A 58 -17.05 14.47 -6.23
N ALA A 59 -15.75 14.26 -6.16
CA ALA A 59 -14.89 14.88 -5.16
C ALA A 59 -14.80 16.40 -5.39
N LYS A 60 -14.84 17.16 -4.31
CA LYS A 60 -14.49 18.60 -4.35
C LYS A 60 -12.97 18.72 -4.54
N VAL A 61 -12.55 19.27 -5.65
CA VAL A 61 -11.14 19.45 -6.01
C VAL A 61 -10.82 20.91 -6.29
N GLY A 62 -9.57 21.30 -6.07
CA GLY A 62 -9.09 22.64 -6.41
C GLY A 62 -9.05 22.88 -7.93
N LYS A 63 -9.03 24.16 -8.34
CA LYS A 63 -9.05 24.57 -9.76
C LYS A 63 -8.00 23.86 -10.65
N PRO A 64 -6.72 23.67 -10.24
CA PRO A 64 -5.74 22.99 -11.06
C PRO A 64 -6.12 21.54 -11.36
N LEU A 65 -6.58 20.81 -10.33
CA LEU A 65 -7.04 19.44 -10.48
C LEU A 65 -8.33 19.32 -11.30
N ALA A 66 -9.25 20.27 -11.14
CA ALA A 66 -10.46 20.34 -11.94
C ALA A 66 -10.13 20.46 -13.44
N GLY A 67 -9.11 21.27 -13.79
CA GLY A 67 -8.59 21.36 -15.16
C GLY A 67 -8.04 20.05 -15.71
N HIS A 68 -7.33 19.29 -14.87
CA HIS A 68 -6.80 17.97 -15.23
C HIS A 68 -7.92 16.98 -15.57
N TYR A 69 -8.96 16.89 -14.74
CA TYR A 69 -10.12 16.03 -15.00
C TYR A 69 -10.93 16.49 -16.23
N LYS A 70 -11.08 17.80 -16.40
CA LYS A 70 -11.78 18.38 -17.56
C LYS A 70 -11.08 18.01 -18.87
N LYS A 71 -9.73 18.02 -18.89
CA LYS A 71 -8.94 17.60 -20.05
C LYS A 71 -9.19 16.13 -20.40
N ALA A 72 -9.37 15.28 -19.41
CA ALA A 72 -9.66 13.85 -19.56
C ALA A 72 -11.15 13.55 -19.83
N GLY A 73 -12.05 14.51 -19.65
CA GLY A 73 -13.50 14.34 -19.80
C GLY A 73 -14.14 13.46 -18.73
N VAL A 74 -13.49 13.34 -17.54
CA VAL A 74 -13.93 12.45 -16.46
C VAL A 74 -14.31 13.22 -15.20
N PRO A 75 -15.21 12.67 -14.36
CA PRO A 75 -15.57 13.30 -13.11
C PRO A 75 -14.38 13.33 -12.12
N PRO A 76 -14.29 14.37 -11.28
CA PRO A 76 -13.25 14.45 -10.28
C PRO A 76 -13.32 13.30 -9.27
N THR A 77 -12.21 12.62 -9.04
CA THR A 77 -12.09 11.50 -8.10
C THR A 77 -11.22 11.86 -6.90
N ARG A 78 -11.59 11.37 -5.73
CA ARG A 78 -10.86 11.61 -4.49
C ARG A 78 -9.54 10.83 -4.44
N VAL A 79 -9.58 9.58 -4.87
CA VAL A 79 -8.42 8.67 -4.84
C VAL A 79 -7.93 8.44 -6.25
N ARG A 80 -6.66 8.72 -6.48
CA ARG A 80 -5.94 8.45 -7.74
C ARG A 80 -4.68 7.67 -7.45
N ARG A 81 -4.37 6.71 -8.30
CA ARG A 81 -3.12 5.96 -8.26
C ARG A 81 -2.68 5.64 -9.67
N GLU A 82 -1.39 5.49 -9.84
CA GLU A 82 -0.81 5.03 -11.09
C GLU A 82 -0.58 3.53 -11.01
N VAL A 83 -0.90 2.86 -12.09
CA VAL A 83 -0.67 1.42 -12.27
C VAL A 83 0.12 1.24 -13.55
N THR A 84 0.97 0.23 -13.56
CA THR A 84 1.75 -0.14 -14.73
C THR A 84 0.83 -0.61 -15.85
N ALA A 85 1.08 -0.18 -17.06
CA ALA A 85 0.42 -0.74 -18.22
C ALA A 85 0.86 -2.20 -18.42
N ALA A 86 -0.07 -3.08 -18.77
CA ALA A 86 0.28 -4.46 -19.10
C ALA A 86 1.06 -4.45 -20.42
N ALA A 87 2.19 -5.16 -20.46
CA ALA A 87 3.02 -5.26 -21.66
C ALA A 87 2.21 -5.84 -22.85
N GLY A 88 2.26 -5.18 -24.00
CA GLY A 88 1.58 -5.62 -25.22
C GLY A 88 0.07 -5.41 -25.27
N ALA A 89 -0.52 -4.73 -24.31
CA ALA A 89 -1.94 -4.40 -24.33
C ALA A 89 -2.20 -3.08 -25.06
N GLU A 90 -3.39 -2.95 -25.66
CA GLU A 90 -3.84 -1.65 -26.22
C GLU A 90 -3.68 -0.53 -25.18
N ALA A 91 -3.18 0.60 -25.64
CA ALA A 91 -3.00 1.78 -24.81
C ALA A 91 -4.36 2.22 -24.23
N ALA A 92 -4.48 2.20 -22.91
CA ALA A 92 -5.68 2.69 -22.25
C ALA A 92 -5.88 4.16 -22.55
N LYS A 93 -7.08 4.53 -22.95
CA LYS A 93 -7.44 5.91 -23.30
C LYS A 93 -8.06 6.63 -22.09
N PRO A 94 -7.83 7.94 -21.93
CA PRO A 94 -8.56 8.73 -20.94
C PRO A 94 -10.08 8.57 -21.12
N GLY A 95 -10.79 8.30 -20.04
CA GLY A 95 -12.23 8.01 -20.03
C GLY A 95 -12.61 6.54 -20.02
N ASP A 96 -11.70 5.63 -20.35
CA ASP A 96 -11.98 4.19 -20.29
C ASP A 96 -12.31 3.76 -18.86
N GLN A 97 -13.25 2.83 -18.72
CA GLN A 97 -13.63 2.26 -17.43
C GLN A 97 -12.92 0.94 -17.15
N VAL A 98 -12.41 0.80 -15.95
CA VAL A 98 -11.79 -0.42 -15.44
C VAL A 98 -12.68 -1.00 -14.34
N LEU A 99 -13.16 -2.22 -14.55
CA LEU A 99 -14.06 -2.93 -13.65
C LEU A 99 -13.37 -4.14 -13.03
N ALA A 100 -13.97 -4.72 -11.99
CA ALA A 100 -13.48 -5.93 -11.33
C ALA A 100 -13.40 -7.15 -12.26
N SER A 101 -14.07 -7.11 -13.41
CA SER A 101 -14.07 -8.18 -14.43
C SER A 101 -12.70 -8.44 -15.08
N ILE A 102 -11.68 -7.62 -14.78
CA ILE A 102 -10.30 -7.89 -15.19
C ILE A 102 -9.68 -9.09 -14.44
N PHE A 103 -10.25 -9.50 -13.32
CA PHE A 103 -9.78 -10.61 -12.49
C PHE A 103 -10.67 -11.84 -12.67
N ASN A 104 -10.04 -12.99 -12.68
CA ASN A 104 -10.72 -14.29 -12.68
C ASN A 104 -10.55 -14.99 -11.34
N ALA A 105 -11.46 -15.93 -11.03
CA ALA A 105 -11.31 -16.76 -9.85
C ALA A 105 -10.04 -17.60 -9.93
N GLY A 106 -9.24 -17.59 -8.87
CA GLY A 106 -7.95 -18.28 -8.81
C GLY A 106 -6.75 -17.41 -9.19
N ASP A 107 -6.95 -16.19 -9.68
CA ASP A 107 -5.84 -15.27 -9.95
C ASP A 107 -5.11 -14.89 -8.66
N ARG A 108 -3.79 -14.85 -8.72
CA ARG A 108 -2.96 -14.31 -7.64
C ARG A 108 -2.76 -12.82 -7.83
N VAL A 109 -3.05 -12.06 -6.78
CA VAL A 109 -2.97 -10.59 -6.81
C VAL A 109 -2.11 -10.06 -5.68
N ASP A 110 -1.38 -8.99 -5.96
CA ASP A 110 -0.67 -8.22 -4.94
C ASP A 110 -1.57 -7.07 -4.47
N VAL A 111 -1.70 -6.93 -3.16
CA VAL A 111 -2.53 -5.88 -2.57
C VAL A 111 -1.64 -4.88 -1.83
N VAL A 112 -1.59 -3.66 -2.33
CA VAL A 112 -0.85 -2.55 -1.72
C VAL A 112 -1.82 -1.62 -1.00
N GLY A 113 -1.56 -1.36 0.27
CA GLY A 113 -2.42 -0.49 1.06
C GLY A 113 -1.68 0.14 2.24
N THR A 114 -2.30 1.13 2.86
CA THR A 114 -1.79 1.75 4.07
C THR A 114 -2.32 1.03 5.29
N GLY A 115 -1.42 0.45 6.08
CA GLY A 115 -1.78 -0.22 7.32
C GLY A 115 -2.27 0.76 8.40
N ARG A 116 -3.00 0.24 9.38
CA ARG A 116 -3.43 1.03 10.53
C ARG A 116 -2.22 1.46 11.35
N GLY A 117 -2.10 2.74 11.65
CA GLY A 117 -1.05 3.28 12.50
C GLY A 117 -1.08 2.67 13.90
N LYS A 118 0.10 2.38 14.45
CA LYS A 118 0.29 1.79 15.79
C LYS A 118 0.96 2.76 16.77
N GLY A 119 1.25 3.97 16.34
CA GLY A 119 1.98 4.96 17.11
C GLY A 119 3.47 4.60 17.25
N PHE A 120 4.14 5.25 18.17
CA PHE A 120 5.52 4.95 18.53
C PHE A 120 5.59 3.65 19.32
N GLN A 121 6.32 2.66 18.82
CA GLN A 121 6.40 1.33 19.42
C GLN A 121 7.83 1.01 19.85
N GLY A 122 7.96 0.35 21.01
CA GLY A 122 9.19 -0.23 21.47
C GLY A 122 9.65 -1.43 20.61
N VAL A 123 10.92 -1.76 20.75
CA VAL A 123 11.62 -2.78 19.93
C VAL A 123 10.98 -4.17 19.96
N MET A 124 10.40 -4.56 21.10
CA MET A 124 9.76 -5.87 21.22
C MET A 124 8.53 -5.99 20.32
N LYS A 125 7.69 -4.95 20.29
CA LYS A 125 6.46 -4.96 19.50
C LYS A 125 6.70 -4.60 18.04
N ARG A 126 7.66 -3.69 17.76
CA ARG A 126 7.98 -3.25 16.41
C ARG A 126 8.82 -4.26 15.63
N HIS A 127 9.82 -4.86 16.30
CA HIS A 127 10.84 -5.71 15.67
C HIS A 127 10.83 -7.14 16.17
N ASN A 128 9.90 -7.51 17.07
CA ASN A 128 9.80 -8.86 17.68
C ASN A 128 11.08 -9.29 18.41
N PHE A 129 11.74 -8.36 19.09
CA PHE A 129 12.89 -8.69 19.93
C PHE A 129 12.46 -9.53 21.13
N GLY A 130 13.29 -10.51 21.53
CA GLY A 130 12.98 -11.44 22.61
C GLY A 130 12.98 -10.82 24.01
N GLY A 131 13.76 -9.76 24.22
CA GLY A 131 13.97 -9.20 25.56
C GLY A 131 14.80 -10.10 26.48
N GLY A 132 14.75 -9.83 27.77
CA GLY A 132 15.46 -10.56 28.81
C GLY A 132 14.53 -11.37 29.73
N ALA A 133 15.13 -12.11 30.66
CA ALA A 133 14.39 -12.91 31.63
C ALA A 133 13.57 -12.04 32.59
N ASN A 134 12.39 -12.51 33.00
CA ASN A 134 11.52 -11.81 33.94
C ASN A 134 11.81 -12.22 35.41
N THR A 135 12.59 -13.27 35.64
CA THR A 135 12.89 -13.87 36.92
C THR A 135 14.39 -13.96 37.19
N HIS A 136 14.78 -14.55 38.31
CA HIS A 136 16.18 -14.74 38.71
C HIS A 136 16.99 -13.45 38.86
N GLY A 137 16.34 -12.34 39.29
CA GLY A 137 17.01 -11.06 39.54
C GLY A 137 17.52 -10.34 38.28
N SER A 138 17.02 -10.69 37.11
CA SER A 138 17.41 -9.99 35.85
C SER A 138 17.05 -8.52 35.94
N MET A 139 18.02 -7.64 35.58
CA MET A 139 17.79 -6.19 35.40
C MET A 139 17.47 -5.82 33.96
N PHE A 140 17.53 -6.78 33.05
CA PHE A 140 17.27 -6.60 31.62
C PHE A 140 15.94 -7.26 31.28
N HIS A 141 14.93 -6.49 30.88
CA HIS A 141 13.60 -7.00 30.52
C HIS A 141 13.20 -6.65 29.10
N ARG A 142 12.95 -5.38 28.84
CA ARG A 142 12.39 -4.92 27.56
C ARG A 142 13.34 -4.03 26.72
N ALA A 143 14.60 -4.00 27.07
CA ALA A 143 15.61 -3.24 26.36
C ALA A 143 16.05 -3.95 25.06
N PRO A 144 16.59 -3.21 24.08
CA PRO A 144 16.98 -3.80 22.78
C PRO A 144 18.14 -4.81 22.88
N GLY A 145 18.98 -4.72 23.89
CA GLY A 145 20.21 -5.49 24.00
C GLY A 145 21.33 -4.93 23.13
N SER A 146 22.24 -5.78 22.72
CA SER A 146 23.35 -5.37 21.83
C SER A 146 22.84 -4.98 20.46
N ILE A 147 23.36 -3.85 19.95
CA ILE A 147 23.05 -3.31 18.62
C ILE A 147 24.20 -3.48 17.63
N GLY A 148 25.31 -4.07 18.06
CA GLY A 148 26.48 -4.31 17.22
C GLY A 148 27.71 -4.77 18.00
N ALA A 149 28.82 -4.88 17.29
CA ALA A 149 30.12 -5.20 17.88
C ALA A 149 30.69 -3.98 18.65
N SER A 150 31.66 -4.23 19.55
CA SER A 150 32.26 -3.25 20.45
C SER A 150 33.12 -2.20 19.70
N SER A 151 34.38 -2.05 20.10
CA SER A 151 35.29 -1.00 19.62
C SER A 151 35.62 -1.07 18.12
N PHE A 152 35.46 -2.20 17.49
CA PHE A 152 35.54 -2.36 16.04
C PHE A 152 34.33 -3.17 15.55
N PRO A 153 33.56 -2.67 14.58
CA PRO A 153 33.70 -1.47 13.73
C PRO A 153 33.16 -0.16 14.36
N SER A 154 32.82 -0.10 15.65
CA SER A 154 32.37 1.10 16.40
C SER A 154 31.15 1.83 15.80
N ARG A 155 30.32 1.11 15.09
CA ARG A 155 29.10 1.62 14.43
C ARG A 155 28.03 0.56 14.32
N VAL A 156 26.81 1.00 14.14
CA VAL A 156 25.69 0.12 13.74
C VAL A 156 25.80 -0.15 12.25
N VAL A 157 25.82 -1.42 11.86
CA VAL A 157 26.00 -1.82 10.45
C VAL A 157 24.73 -1.50 9.67
N LYS A 158 24.92 -1.08 8.41
CA LYS A 158 23.81 -0.88 7.45
C LYS A 158 22.96 -2.15 7.32
N GLY A 159 21.64 -1.99 7.35
CA GLY A 159 20.69 -3.11 7.31
C GLY A 159 20.28 -3.63 8.68
N CYS A 160 20.87 -3.17 9.79
CA CYS A 160 20.37 -3.47 11.13
C CYS A 160 19.00 -2.80 11.36
N LEU A 161 18.08 -3.52 12.01
CA LEU A 161 16.70 -3.06 12.25
C LEU A 161 16.63 -1.73 13.01
N LEU A 162 17.58 -1.49 13.93
CA LEU A 162 17.60 -0.27 14.73
C LEU A 162 18.34 0.91 14.07
N TYR A 163 19.01 0.69 12.95
CA TYR A 163 19.73 1.77 12.25
C TYR A 163 18.79 2.89 11.76
N THR A 164 17.63 2.52 11.25
CA THR A 164 16.61 3.45 10.74
C THR A 164 15.37 3.51 11.64
N SER A 165 15.47 3.05 12.87
CA SER A 165 14.34 3.08 13.80
C SER A 165 14.08 4.53 14.24
N PRO A 166 12.83 5.03 14.20
CA PRO A 166 12.51 6.38 14.61
C PRO A 166 12.81 6.58 16.11
N SER A 167 13.36 7.72 16.45
CA SER A 167 13.52 8.16 17.83
C SER A 167 12.31 9.01 18.26
N PRO A 168 12.11 9.23 19.56
CA PRO A 168 11.08 10.16 20.03
C PRO A 168 11.20 11.57 19.47
N ARG A 169 12.41 12.00 19.12
CA ARG A 169 12.66 13.32 18.51
C ARG A 169 12.19 13.41 17.08
N ASP A 170 12.18 12.29 16.33
CA ASP A 170 11.74 12.27 14.93
C ASP A 170 10.21 12.37 14.80
N VAL A 171 9.47 12.32 15.91
CA VAL A 171 8.00 12.34 15.93
C VAL A 171 7.46 13.74 16.28
N GLU A 172 8.33 14.64 16.76
CA GLU A 172 7.96 15.99 17.18
C GLU A 172 8.09 17.05 16.06
N GLU A 173 8.59 16.67 14.88
CA GLU A 173 8.64 17.48 13.65
C GLU A 173 7.49 17.06 12.68
#